data_44e35a424646562eab44e6bc5018535b
#
_entry.id   44e35a424646562eab44e6bc5018535b
#
_cell.length_a   1.000
_cell.length_b   1.000
_cell.length_c   1.000
_cell.angle_alpha   90.00
_cell.angle_beta   90.00
_cell.angle_gamma   90.00
#
_symmetry.space_group_name_H-M   'P 1'
#
loop_
_entity.id
_entity.type
_entity.pdbx_description
1 polymer ?
#
loop_
_entity_poly.entity_id
_entity_poly.type
_entity_poly.pdbx_seq_one_letter_code
_entity_poly.pdbx_strand_id
1 'polypeptide(L)'
;MTTKKSARPSVARPKGAQVKKSAPQAGTVRVAAIQMASGPSVPANLAEAEQLIELAVDAGARLVVLPEFFCIMAMKDTYVVKAREAEGHGPIQTFLSRVAKKHKIWLVGGSVPLEASVPNKVRNSCLVYDERGKQVARYDKIHLFGLDLGNERYQEAK
;
A
#
# COMPACT_ATOMS: atom_id res chain seq x y z
N MET A 1 -0.28 -3.99 37.51
CA MET A 1 0.15 -4.78 36.34
C MET A 1 0.50 -3.82 35.20
N THR A 2 1.78 -3.57 35.01
CA THR A 2 2.30 -2.59 34.05
C THR A 2 2.52 -3.28 32.72
N THR A 3 1.71 -2.95 31.72
CA THR A 3 1.86 -3.46 30.35
C THR A 3 3.08 -2.80 29.67
N LYS A 4 4.15 -3.57 29.49
CA LYS A 4 5.30 -3.17 28.66
C LYS A 4 4.84 -2.96 27.20
N LYS A 5 4.86 -1.71 26.74
CA LYS A 5 4.79 -1.38 25.31
C LYS A 5 6.02 -1.96 24.61
N SER A 6 5.84 -3.01 23.83
CA SER A 6 6.85 -3.52 22.91
C SER A 6 7.03 -2.51 21.77
N ALA A 7 8.10 -1.74 21.82
CA ALA A 7 8.53 -0.93 20.68
C ALA A 7 9.07 -1.87 19.60
N ARG A 8 8.48 -1.88 18.40
CA ARG A 8 9.06 -2.55 17.23
C ARG A 8 10.41 -1.91 16.92
N PRO A 9 11.43 -2.71 16.54
CA PRO A 9 12.70 -2.17 16.12
C PRO A 9 12.50 -1.33 14.85
N SER A 10 13.07 -0.15 14.84
CA SER A 10 13.24 0.68 13.64
C SER A 10 13.91 -0.17 12.55
N VAL A 11 13.33 -0.20 11.35
CA VAL A 11 13.95 -0.84 10.20
C VAL A 11 15.26 -0.12 9.94
N ALA A 12 16.37 -0.73 10.37
CA ALA A 12 17.69 -0.20 10.11
C ALA A 12 17.89 -0.18 8.58
N ARG A 13 18.32 0.96 8.04
CA ARG A 13 18.79 1.05 6.65
C ARG A 13 19.71 -0.13 6.37
N PRO A 14 19.44 -0.97 5.34
CA PRO A 14 20.37 -2.02 4.97
C PRO A 14 21.71 -1.36 4.61
N LYS A 15 22.73 -1.59 5.45
CA LYS A 15 24.11 -1.17 5.18
C LYS A 15 24.56 -1.98 3.96
N GLY A 16 24.70 -1.31 2.79
CA GLY A 16 25.47 -1.89 1.72
C GLY A 16 24.88 -2.02 0.32
N ALA A 17 23.61 -1.74 0.09
CA ALA A 17 23.12 -1.65 -1.29
C ALA A 17 23.29 -0.22 -1.83
N GLN A 18 24.51 0.13 -2.26
CA GLN A 18 24.68 1.28 -3.14
C GLN A 18 24.05 0.95 -4.48
N VAL A 19 22.79 1.37 -4.67
CA VAL A 19 22.18 1.36 -6.00
C VAL A 19 22.98 2.34 -6.85
N LYS A 20 23.83 1.82 -7.75
CA LYS A 20 24.57 2.65 -8.72
C LYS A 20 23.53 3.45 -9.49
N LYS A 21 23.52 4.76 -9.33
CA LYS A 21 22.70 5.68 -10.13
C LYS A 21 23.26 5.69 -11.54
N SER A 22 22.90 4.72 -12.36
CA SER A 22 23.08 4.86 -13.82
C SER A 22 22.07 5.87 -14.33
N ALA A 23 22.53 6.84 -15.14
CA ALA A 23 21.60 7.72 -15.82
C ALA A 23 20.61 6.87 -16.66
N PRO A 24 19.31 7.18 -16.66
CA PRO A 24 18.37 6.46 -17.51
C PRO A 24 18.78 6.65 -18.97
N GLN A 25 18.81 5.55 -19.73
CA GLN A 25 18.94 5.65 -21.18
C GLN A 25 17.73 6.41 -21.75
N ALA A 26 17.95 7.19 -22.80
CA ALA A 26 16.86 7.92 -23.44
C ALA A 26 15.71 6.96 -23.82
N GLY A 27 14.48 7.31 -23.42
CA GLY A 27 13.30 6.49 -23.65
C GLY A 27 13.00 5.41 -22.57
N THR A 28 13.80 5.29 -21.51
CA THR A 28 13.54 4.35 -20.41
C THR A 28 12.96 5.04 -19.17
N VAL A 29 12.09 4.34 -18.46
CA VAL A 29 11.55 4.76 -17.17
C VAL A 29 11.97 3.77 -16.09
N ARG A 30 12.51 4.27 -14.98
CA ARG A 30 12.82 3.43 -13.82
C ARG A 30 11.55 3.17 -13.01
N VAL A 31 11.28 1.90 -12.78
CA VAL A 31 10.14 1.43 -11.99
C VAL A 31 10.65 0.79 -10.70
N ALA A 32 9.93 0.96 -9.62
CA ALA A 32 10.19 0.28 -8.35
C ALA A 32 8.94 -0.50 -7.90
N ALA A 33 9.13 -1.76 -7.56
CA ALA A 33 8.17 -2.55 -6.81
C ALA A 33 8.58 -2.56 -5.34
N ILE A 34 7.67 -2.14 -4.47
CA ILE A 34 7.88 -2.10 -3.02
C ILE A 34 7.48 -3.44 -2.41
N GLN A 35 8.37 -3.98 -1.58
CA GLN A 35 8.07 -5.12 -0.71
C GLN A 35 8.08 -4.64 0.73
N MET A 36 7.02 -4.95 1.49
CA MET A 36 6.87 -4.57 2.88
C MET A 36 6.11 -5.63 3.66
N ALA A 37 6.23 -5.59 4.99
CA ALA A 37 5.52 -6.49 5.91
C ALA A 37 4.39 -5.72 6.60
N SER A 38 3.24 -5.60 5.93
CA SER A 38 2.08 -4.91 6.47
C SER A 38 1.54 -5.59 7.74
N GLY A 39 1.06 -4.78 8.66
CA GLY A 39 0.44 -5.21 9.91
C GLY A 39 -0.97 -4.65 10.09
N PRO A 40 -1.58 -4.80 11.29
CA PRO A 40 -2.95 -4.36 11.54
C PRO A 40 -3.09 -2.84 11.80
N SER A 41 -2.01 -2.07 11.73
CA SER A 41 -2.01 -0.63 12.00
C SER A 41 -1.82 0.16 10.71
N VAL A 42 -2.89 0.78 10.21
CA VAL A 42 -2.83 1.65 9.02
C VAL A 42 -1.77 2.75 9.18
N PRO A 43 -1.71 3.54 10.26
CA PRO A 43 -0.67 4.58 10.38
C PRO A 43 0.76 4.05 10.30
N ALA A 44 1.03 2.88 10.90
CA ALA A 44 2.37 2.29 10.88
C ALA A 44 2.75 1.81 9.47
N ASN A 45 1.80 1.19 8.74
CA ASN A 45 2.02 0.73 7.39
C ASN A 45 2.23 1.91 6.42
N LEU A 46 1.46 3.00 6.57
CA LEU A 46 1.65 4.20 5.75
C LEU A 46 3.02 4.85 5.98
N ALA A 47 3.48 4.90 7.24
CA ALA A 47 4.81 5.42 7.57
C ALA A 47 5.94 4.55 6.96
N GLU A 48 5.81 3.23 7.01
CA GLU A 48 6.76 2.31 6.36
C GLU A 48 6.74 2.46 4.84
N ALA A 49 5.54 2.52 4.23
CA ALA A 49 5.39 2.73 2.80
C ALA A 49 6.04 4.05 2.34
N GLU A 50 5.87 5.16 3.09
CA GLU A 50 6.50 6.43 2.75
C GLU A 50 8.02 6.33 2.72
N GLN A 51 8.63 5.69 3.73
CA GLN A 51 10.08 5.48 3.78
C GLN A 51 10.59 4.67 2.59
N LEU A 52 9.89 3.60 2.22
CA LEU A 52 10.27 2.73 1.09
C LEU A 52 10.10 3.45 -0.25
N ILE A 53 9.04 4.25 -0.40
CA ILE A 53 8.83 5.10 -1.58
C ILE A 53 9.95 6.14 -1.69
N GLU A 54 10.35 6.78 -0.59
CA GLU A 54 11.48 7.73 -0.58
C GLU A 54 12.78 7.08 -1.06
N LEU A 55 13.09 5.88 -0.58
CA LEU A 55 14.25 5.12 -1.05
C LEU A 55 14.18 4.80 -2.56
N ALA A 56 13.00 4.43 -3.06
CA ALA A 56 12.79 4.17 -4.48
C ALA A 56 12.98 5.44 -5.33
N VAL A 57 12.47 6.58 -4.86
CA VAL A 57 12.64 7.88 -5.51
C VAL A 57 14.10 8.32 -5.51
N ASP A 58 14.80 8.16 -4.39
CA ASP A 58 16.24 8.44 -4.28
C ASP A 58 17.07 7.58 -5.26
N ALA A 59 16.59 6.35 -5.53
CA ALA A 59 17.16 5.48 -6.56
C ALA A 59 16.76 5.88 -7.99
N GLY A 60 15.92 6.90 -8.15
CA GLY A 60 15.50 7.48 -9.43
C GLY A 60 14.22 6.87 -10.03
N ALA A 61 13.41 6.17 -9.25
CA ALA A 61 12.13 5.64 -9.73
C ALA A 61 11.15 6.78 -10.08
N ARG A 62 10.43 6.61 -11.19
CA ARG A 62 9.38 7.52 -11.66
C ARG A 62 8.00 6.88 -11.61
N LEU A 63 7.95 5.57 -11.56
CA LEU A 63 6.76 4.77 -11.27
C LEU A 63 7.06 3.87 -10.08
N VAL A 64 6.21 3.92 -9.06
CA VAL A 64 6.31 3.07 -7.87
C VAL A 64 5.04 2.26 -7.71
N VAL A 65 5.19 0.98 -7.38
CA VAL A 65 4.09 0.04 -7.18
C VAL A 65 4.14 -0.48 -5.74
N LEU A 66 3.06 -0.28 -4.99
CA LEU A 66 2.86 -0.83 -3.65
C LEU A 66 2.21 -2.22 -3.74
N PRO A 67 2.43 -3.11 -2.76
CA PRO A 67 1.83 -4.43 -2.76
C PRO A 67 0.33 -4.41 -2.42
N GLU A 68 -0.35 -5.51 -2.72
CA GLU A 68 -1.69 -5.77 -2.19
C GLU A 68 -1.68 -5.71 -0.65
N PHE A 69 -2.75 -5.17 -0.06
CA PHE A 69 -2.88 -4.96 1.39
C PHE A 69 -1.73 -4.16 2.04
N PHE A 70 -1.08 -3.28 1.28
CA PHE A 70 0.02 -2.47 1.81
C PHE A 70 -0.38 -1.66 3.04
N CYS A 71 -1.63 -1.17 3.08
CA CYS A 71 -2.12 -0.28 4.12
C CYS A 71 -2.64 -1.01 5.36
N ILE A 72 -3.09 -2.27 5.21
CA ILE A 72 -3.58 -3.08 6.33
C ILE A 72 -3.52 -4.57 5.99
N MET A 73 -2.92 -5.34 6.90
CA MET A 73 -2.93 -6.80 6.88
C MET A 73 -3.31 -7.28 8.28
N ALA A 74 -4.44 -7.95 8.43
CA ALA A 74 -4.94 -8.37 9.72
C ALA A 74 -5.54 -9.78 9.67
N MET A 75 -5.45 -10.51 10.79
CA MET A 75 -5.98 -11.88 10.92
C MET A 75 -7.52 -11.95 10.90
N LYS A 76 -8.20 -10.83 11.14
CA LYS A 76 -9.65 -10.74 11.15
C LYS A 76 -10.14 -9.72 10.13
N ASP A 77 -11.08 -10.11 9.29
CA ASP A 77 -11.69 -9.25 8.27
C ASP A 77 -12.33 -7.98 8.86
N THR A 78 -12.77 -8.04 10.12
CA THR A 78 -13.36 -6.89 10.82
C THR A 78 -12.40 -5.69 10.90
N TYR A 79 -11.09 -5.90 10.91
CA TYR A 79 -10.10 -4.81 10.89
C TYR A 79 -10.03 -4.15 9.52
N VAL A 80 -10.11 -4.93 8.44
CA VAL A 80 -10.12 -4.43 7.06
C VAL A 80 -11.40 -3.63 6.82
N VAL A 81 -12.55 -4.15 7.27
CA VAL A 81 -13.84 -3.45 7.20
C VAL A 81 -13.83 -2.13 7.98
N LYS A 82 -13.20 -2.08 9.16
CA LYS A 82 -13.07 -0.85 9.96
C LYS A 82 -12.13 0.19 9.31
N ALA A 83 -11.17 -0.26 8.53
CA ALA A 83 -10.21 0.60 7.83
C ALA A 83 -10.71 1.05 6.45
N ARG A 84 -11.92 0.63 6.03
CA ARG A 84 -12.45 1.00 4.73
C ARG A 84 -12.69 2.51 4.62
N GLU A 85 -12.49 3.01 3.44
CA GLU A 85 -12.66 4.43 3.11
C GLU A 85 -13.74 4.61 2.05
N ALA A 86 -14.48 5.71 2.13
CA ALA A 86 -15.30 6.16 1.00
C ALA A 86 -14.40 6.60 -0.16
N GLU A 87 -14.85 6.43 -1.39
CA GLU A 87 -14.08 6.86 -2.57
C GLU A 87 -13.76 8.36 -2.53
N GLY A 88 -12.50 8.69 -2.76
CA GLY A 88 -12.00 10.06 -2.72
C GLY A 88 -11.75 10.60 -1.31
N HIS A 89 -12.03 9.85 -0.25
CA HIS A 89 -11.92 10.31 1.13
C HIS A 89 -11.20 9.27 2.00
N GLY A 90 -10.42 9.75 2.94
CA GLY A 90 -9.78 8.93 3.96
C GLY A 90 -8.24 9.06 3.99
N PRO A 91 -7.62 8.62 5.09
CA PRO A 91 -6.18 8.77 5.31
C PRO A 91 -5.32 7.99 4.31
N ILE A 92 -5.77 6.82 3.83
CA ILE A 92 -5.00 6.01 2.88
C ILE A 92 -4.95 6.69 1.52
N GLN A 93 -6.12 7.11 0.99
CA GLN A 93 -6.22 7.80 -0.30
C GLN A 93 -5.52 9.17 -0.25
N THR A 94 -5.66 9.90 0.85
CA THR A 94 -4.93 11.16 1.08
C THR A 94 -3.43 10.95 1.08
N PHE A 95 -2.94 9.89 1.71
CA PHE A 95 -1.53 9.51 1.71
C PHE A 95 -1.03 9.26 0.28
N LEU A 96 -1.71 8.43 -0.50
CA LEU A 96 -1.32 8.09 -1.87
C LEU A 96 -1.23 9.34 -2.76
N SER A 97 -2.25 10.20 -2.71
CA SER A 97 -2.28 11.47 -3.44
C SER A 97 -1.12 12.38 -3.05
N ARG A 98 -0.92 12.58 -1.74
CA ARG A 98 0.12 13.44 -1.18
C ARG A 98 1.52 12.98 -1.59
N VAL A 99 1.79 11.69 -1.47
CA VAL A 99 3.12 11.12 -1.74
C VAL A 99 3.43 11.16 -3.24
N ALA A 100 2.48 10.81 -4.10
CA ALA A 100 2.62 10.92 -5.55
C ALA A 100 2.97 12.35 -5.97
N LYS A 101 2.25 13.35 -5.43
CA LYS A 101 2.49 14.77 -5.68
C LYS A 101 3.82 15.26 -5.11
N LYS A 102 4.16 14.89 -3.86
CA LYS A 102 5.40 15.28 -3.17
C LYS A 102 6.63 14.89 -3.97
N HIS A 103 6.63 13.66 -4.48
CA HIS A 103 7.78 13.09 -5.17
C HIS A 103 7.71 13.18 -6.70
N LYS A 104 6.61 13.71 -7.25
CA LYS A 104 6.36 13.83 -8.70
C LYS A 104 6.54 12.48 -9.40
N ILE A 105 5.90 11.45 -8.89
CA ILE A 105 5.93 10.06 -9.39
C ILE A 105 4.54 9.59 -9.77
N TRP A 106 4.47 8.61 -10.66
CA TRP A 106 3.31 7.77 -10.81
C TRP A 106 3.30 6.74 -9.68
N LEU A 107 2.17 6.58 -9.02
CA LEU A 107 2.03 5.66 -7.88
C LEU A 107 0.85 4.72 -8.10
N VAL A 108 1.16 3.42 -8.20
CA VAL A 108 0.17 2.35 -8.14
C VAL A 108 0.00 1.97 -6.68
N GLY A 109 -1.17 2.27 -6.11
CA GLY A 109 -1.44 2.23 -4.68
C GLY A 109 -1.74 0.83 -4.14
N GLY A 110 -1.24 -0.23 -4.78
CA GLY A 110 -1.44 -1.61 -4.32
C GLY A 110 -2.92 -1.95 -4.21
N SER A 111 -3.41 -2.19 -2.99
CA SER A 111 -4.84 -2.27 -2.76
C SER A 111 -5.28 -1.52 -1.50
N VAL A 112 -6.44 -0.88 -1.61
CA VAL A 112 -7.10 -0.07 -0.58
C VAL A 112 -8.48 -0.65 -0.33
N PRO A 113 -8.89 -0.86 0.93
CA PRO A 113 -10.26 -1.26 1.25
C PRO A 113 -11.19 -0.07 1.05
N LEU A 114 -12.00 -0.09 0.02
CA LEU A 114 -13.04 0.89 -0.21
C LEU A 114 -14.41 0.36 0.22
N GLU A 115 -15.34 1.27 0.51
CA GLU A 115 -16.72 0.92 0.83
C GLU A 115 -17.38 0.16 -0.32
N ALA A 116 -18.06 -0.93 0.03
CA ALA A 116 -18.89 -1.69 -0.89
C ALA A 116 -20.36 -1.28 -0.72
N SER A 117 -21.18 -1.62 -1.71
CA SER A 117 -22.64 -1.43 -1.64
C SER A 117 -23.33 -2.29 -0.56
N VAL A 118 -22.65 -3.33 -0.10
CA VAL A 118 -23.14 -4.23 0.95
C VAL A 118 -22.52 -3.83 2.29
N PRO A 119 -23.31 -3.64 3.36
CA PRO A 119 -22.80 -3.37 4.69
C PRO A 119 -21.78 -4.42 5.16
N ASN A 120 -20.75 -3.98 5.90
CA ASN A 120 -19.69 -4.84 6.44
C ASN A 120 -18.84 -5.57 5.39
N LYS A 121 -18.86 -5.11 4.14
CA LYS A 121 -17.97 -5.57 3.08
C LYS A 121 -17.09 -4.44 2.57
N VAL A 122 -16.04 -4.84 1.87
CA VAL A 122 -15.08 -3.92 1.23
C VAL A 122 -14.87 -4.33 -0.22
N ARG A 123 -14.54 -3.34 -1.05
CA ARG A 123 -13.91 -3.57 -2.34
C ARG A 123 -12.41 -3.54 -2.16
N ASN A 124 -11.72 -4.55 -2.65
CA ASN A 124 -10.28 -4.57 -2.73
C ASN A 124 -9.87 -3.80 -3.99
N SER A 125 -9.53 -2.52 -3.83
CA SER A 125 -9.41 -1.58 -4.94
C SER A 125 -7.97 -1.13 -5.15
N CYS A 126 -7.45 -1.30 -6.36
CA CYS A 126 -6.18 -0.72 -6.77
C CYS A 126 -6.42 0.69 -7.34
N LEU A 127 -5.74 1.68 -6.79
CA LEU A 127 -5.84 3.08 -7.20
C LEU A 127 -4.52 3.55 -7.81
N VAL A 128 -4.59 4.30 -8.91
CA VAL A 128 -3.40 4.87 -9.57
C VAL A 128 -3.44 6.38 -9.50
N TYR A 129 -2.33 6.97 -9.07
CA TYR A 129 -2.16 8.41 -8.96
C TYR A 129 -1.06 8.90 -9.91
N ASP A 130 -1.31 10.03 -10.57
CA ASP A 130 -0.31 10.72 -11.38
C ASP A 130 0.65 11.57 -10.50
N GLU A 131 1.64 12.17 -11.13
CA GLU A 131 2.65 13.03 -10.49
C GLU A 131 2.09 14.33 -9.88
N ARG A 132 0.83 14.66 -10.13
CA ARG A 132 0.10 15.79 -9.54
C ARG A 132 -0.70 15.36 -8.31
N GLY A 133 -0.71 14.05 -8.01
CA GLY A 133 -1.50 13.45 -6.94
C GLY A 133 -2.97 13.27 -7.32
N LYS A 134 -3.31 13.34 -8.59
CA LYS A 134 -4.67 13.08 -9.08
C LYS A 134 -4.85 11.58 -9.27
N GLN A 135 -5.93 11.01 -8.75
CA GLN A 135 -6.34 9.65 -9.07
C GLN A 135 -6.75 9.60 -10.55
N VAL A 136 -6.12 8.73 -11.32
CA VAL A 136 -6.31 8.62 -12.77
C VAL A 136 -6.87 7.27 -13.20
N ALA A 137 -6.77 6.25 -12.34
CA ALA A 137 -7.35 4.94 -12.60
C ALA A 137 -7.77 4.25 -11.29
N ARG A 138 -8.75 3.35 -11.40
CA ARG A 138 -9.21 2.45 -10.36
C ARG A 138 -9.51 1.10 -10.97
N TYR A 139 -9.16 0.04 -10.25
CA TYR A 139 -9.56 -1.34 -10.54
C TYR A 139 -10.04 -2.00 -9.26
N ASP A 140 -11.22 -2.57 -9.29
CA ASP A 140 -11.75 -3.38 -8.19
C ASP A 140 -11.50 -4.86 -8.50
N LYS A 141 -10.90 -5.57 -7.55
CA LYS A 141 -10.62 -7.01 -7.68
C LYS A 141 -11.92 -7.79 -7.90
N ILE A 142 -11.97 -8.55 -8.99
CA ILE A 142 -13.16 -9.33 -9.38
C ILE A 142 -13.04 -10.81 -8.99
N HIS A 143 -11.84 -11.37 -8.99
CA HIS A 143 -11.55 -12.73 -8.55
C HIS A 143 -11.03 -12.70 -7.12
N LEU A 144 -11.89 -13.01 -6.17
CA LEU A 144 -11.57 -12.96 -4.75
C LEU A 144 -10.81 -14.22 -4.35
N PHE A 145 -9.89 -14.05 -3.39
CA PHE A 145 -9.17 -15.17 -2.81
C PHE A 145 -10.11 -16.01 -1.96
N GLY A 146 -10.07 -17.33 -2.15
CA GLY A 146 -10.76 -18.30 -1.32
C GLY A 146 -9.84 -19.46 -1.03
N LEU A 147 -9.76 -19.85 0.23
CA LEU A 147 -9.01 -21.02 0.69
C LEU A 147 -9.93 -21.89 1.52
N ASP A 148 -10.07 -23.16 1.13
CA ASP A 148 -10.79 -24.18 1.87
C ASP A 148 -9.78 -25.24 2.33
N LEU A 149 -9.54 -25.31 3.64
CA LEU A 149 -8.62 -26.25 4.27
C LEU A 149 -9.37 -27.43 4.93
N GLY A 150 -10.64 -27.63 4.57
CA GLY A 150 -11.48 -28.70 5.12
C GLY A 150 -12.12 -28.35 6.46
N ASN A 151 -11.33 -27.91 7.44
CA ASN A 151 -11.83 -27.48 8.77
C ASN A 151 -11.96 -25.95 8.88
N GLU A 152 -11.29 -25.20 7.99
CA GLU A 152 -11.32 -23.73 7.97
C GLU A 152 -11.53 -23.26 6.56
N ARG A 153 -12.54 -22.43 6.37
CA ARG A 153 -12.85 -21.80 5.10
C ARG A 153 -12.60 -20.30 5.20
N TYR A 154 -11.62 -19.82 4.45
CA TYR A 154 -11.40 -18.40 4.26
C TYR A 154 -11.95 -17.99 2.90
N GLN A 155 -12.73 -16.92 2.86
CA GLN A 155 -13.20 -16.31 1.62
C GLN A 155 -13.16 -14.79 1.77
N GLU A 156 -12.38 -14.16 0.91
CA GLU A 156 -12.34 -12.70 0.82
C GLU A 156 -13.76 -12.18 0.53
N ALA A 157 -14.23 -11.20 1.30
CA ALA A 157 -15.61 -10.70 1.15
C ALA A 157 -15.71 -9.72 -0.02
N LYS A 158 -16.76 -9.92 -0.83
CA LYS A 158 -17.21 -8.92 -1.83
C LYS A 158 -17.88 -7.75 -1.17
#